data_acc7aa58c710385d7140b5ff481b5a1f
#
_entry.id   acc7aa58c710385d7140b5ff481b5a1f
#
_cell.length_a   1.000
_cell.length_b   1.000
_cell.length_c   1.000
_cell.angle_alpha   90.00
_cell.angle_beta   90.00
_cell.angle_gamma   90.00
#
_symmetry.space_group_name_H-M   'P 1'
#
loop_
_entity.id
_entity.type
_entity.pdbx_description
1 polymer ?
#
loop_
_entity_poly.entity_id
_entity_poly.type
_entity_poly.pdbx_seq_one_letter_code
_entity_poly.pdbx_strand_id
1 'polypeptide(L)'
;MNNEIIKFVNGDLQIDVTVSPNEETVWLTQKQMAELFDVKSQAITRHLKNIYNDEELFKEATCSKMEQVQIEGSRKITRKMDFYNLDAIIAVGYRVNSKKATSFRRWATSILKDYMIKGYAVNQKRLDVLNKTIAIQSRMLASTLNIEEKEVLSVVEAYSNALTLLDDYDHGTIPKPDGIASIYHLTYEECRELIDSMKYGNFSDVFGVEKEEGKLNGILAAIYQNVFGTELYPSIEEKAANLLYFLIKDHPFVDGCKRIGASIFLEFLNKNKHLIIDGKQIISDSALVAITLMIAESRPEEKETMVKLVMNFL
;
A
#
# COMPACT_ATOMS: atom_id res chain seq x y z
N MET A 1 31.67 3.29 -13.00
CA MET A 1 30.22 3.58 -13.05
C MET A 1 29.57 2.50 -13.90
N ASN A 2 28.76 1.64 -13.30
CA ASN A 2 28.00 0.64 -14.05
C ASN A 2 26.74 1.34 -14.61
N ASN A 3 26.86 1.85 -15.82
CA ASN A 3 25.71 2.37 -16.55
C ASN A 3 25.02 1.18 -17.23
N GLU A 4 23.79 0.90 -16.86
CA GLU A 4 22.95 -0.10 -17.51
C GLU A 4 22.19 0.54 -18.67
N ILE A 5 22.21 -0.13 -19.84
CA ILE A 5 21.37 0.29 -20.97
C ILE A 5 20.04 -0.44 -20.86
N ILE A 6 18.98 0.31 -20.58
CA ILE A 6 17.61 -0.22 -20.52
C ILE A 6 16.85 0.21 -21.75
N LYS A 7 16.10 -0.72 -22.36
CA LYS A 7 15.16 -0.38 -23.44
C LYS A 7 13.89 0.23 -22.85
N PHE A 8 13.72 1.52 -23.06
CA PHE A 8 12.43 2.16 -22.80
C PHE A 8 11.45 1.81 -23.93
N VAL A 9 10.33 1.18 -23.60
CA VAL A 9 9.30 0.78 -24.56
C VAL A 9 7.96 1.34 -24.10
N ASN A 10 7.34 2.19 -24.93
CA ASN A 10 5.97 2.67 -24.74
C ASN A 10 5.23 2.68 -26.06
N GLY A 11 4.39 1.67 -26.30
CA GLY A 11 3.78 1.43 -27.61
C GLY A 11 4.85 1.15 -28.67
N ASP A 12 4.80 1.87 -29.79
CA ASP A 12 5.77 1.77 -30.89
C ASP A 12 7.10 2.48 -30.60
N LEU A 13 7.24 3.13 -29.44
CA LEU A 13 8.44 3.85 -29.06
C LEU A 13 9.39 2.92 -28.32
N GLN A 14 10.54 2.62 -28.94
CA GLN A 14 11.64 1.85 -28.33
C GLN A 14 12.91 2.68 -28.38
N ILE A 15 13.54 2.89 -27.22
CA ILE A 15 14.79 3.66 -27.13
C ILE A 15 15.70 3.00 -26.10
N ASP A 16 16.97 2.89 -26.45
CA ASP A 16 18.01 2.50 -25.52
C ASP A 16 18.36 3.70 -24.63
N VAL A 17 18.08 3.58 -23.35
CA VAL A 17 18.27 4.62 -22.35
C VAL A 17 19.38 4.20 -21.40
N THR A 18 20.36 5.06 -21.21
CA THR A 18 21.40 4.83 -20.20
C THR A 18 20.85 5.22 -18.83
N VAL A 19 20.77 4.27 -17.93
CA VAL A 19 20.30 4.49 -16.55
C VAL A 19 21.50 4.49 -15.62
N SER A 20 21.59 5.49 -14.75
CA SER A 20 22.50 5.53 -13.60
C SER A 20 21.69 5.18 -12.34
N PRO A 21 21.74 3.93 -11.84
CA PRO A 21 20.96 3.53 -10.66
C PRO A 21 21.29 4.36 -9.42
N ASN A 22 22.52 4.84 -9.29
CA ASN A 22 22.97 5.64 -8.15
C ASN A 22 22.52 7.11 -8.20
N GLU A 23 22.11 7.60 -9.37
CA GLU A 23 21.69 9.00 -9.57
C GLU A 23 20.17 9.11 -9.81
N GLU A 24 19.46 7.97 -9.80
CA GLU A 24 18.00 7.87 -10.01
C GLU A 24 17.50 8.61 -11.26
N THR A 25 18.33 8.67 -12.31
CA THR A 25 18.02 9.41 -13.55
C THR A 25 18.38 8.60 -14.79
N VAL A 26 17.87 9.05 -15.92
CA VAL A 26 18.16 8.52 -17.26
C VAL A 26 18.89 9.57 -18.06
N TRP A 27 19.80 9.15 -18.92
CA TRP A 27 20.65 10.03 -19.71
C TRP A 27 20.46 9.78 -21.21
N LEU A 28 20.18 10.82 -21.98
CA LEU A 28 20.08 10.78 -23.44
C LEU A 28 20.99 11.83 -24.09
N THR A 29 21.55 11.47 -25.25
CA THR A 29 22.21 12.42 -26.15
C THR A 29 21.18 13.24 -26.91
N GLN A 30 21.59 14.38 -27.49
CA GLN A 30 20.71 15.16 -28.38
C GLN A 30 20.19 14.35 -29.58
N LYS A 31 20.99 13.41 -30.09
CA LYS A 31 20.58 12.52 -31.19
C LYS A 31 19.47 11.58 -30.72
N GLN A 32 19.61 10.95 -29.55
CA GLN A 32 18.60 10.07 -29.00
C GLN A 32 17.31 10.83 -28.67
N MET A 33 17.39 12.06 -28.12
CA MET A 33 16.20 12.91 -27.94
C MET A 33 15.54 13.28 -29.29
N ALA A 34 16.31 13.52 -30.34
CA ALA A 34 15.77 13.79 -31.66
C ALA A 34 15.00 12.58 -32.23
N GLU A 35 15.52 11.38 -32.05
CA GLU A 35 14.86 10.11 -32.40
C GLU A 35 13.60 9.87 -31.51
N LEU A 36 13.69 10.11 -30.19
CA LEU A 36 12.60 10.01 -29.26
C LEU A 36 11.40 10.87 -29.66
N PHE A 37 11.66 12.12 -29.96
CA PHE A 37 10.61 13.09 -30.28
C PHE A 37 10.31 13.23 -31.77
N ASP A 38 10.98 12.46 -32.62
CA ASP A 38 10.82 12.49 -34.07
C ASP A 38 11.00 13.89 -34.66
N VAL A 39 12.13 14.49 -34.35
CA VAL A 39 12.54 15.82 -34.83
C VAL A 39 14.01 15.85 -35.22
N LYS A 40 14.45 16.91 -35.91
CA LYS A 40 15.87 17.09 -36.23
C LYS A 40 16.68 17.51 -34.99
N SER A 41 17.92 17.06 -34.88
CA SER A 41 18.82 17.40 -33.76
C SER A 41 18.99 18.92 -33.57
N GLN A 42 18.92 19.72 -34.65
CA GLN A 42 18.95 21.18 -34.53
C GLN A 42 17.77 21.76 -33.73
N ALA A 43 16.60 21.12 -33.79
CA ALA A 43 15.44 21.53 -32.99
C ALA A 43 15.70 21.29 -31.51
N ILE A 44 16.27 20.12 -31.17
CA ILE A 44 16.66 19.80 -29.77
C ILE A 44 17.68 20.81 -29.26
N THR A 45 18.75 21.08 -30.04
CA THR A 45 19.77 22.07 -29.67
C THR A 45 19.16 23.43 -29.39
N ARG A 46 18.20 23.89 -30.24
CA ARG A 46 17.52 25.17 -30.06
C ARG A 46 16.68 25.17 -28.76
N HIS A 47 15.94 24.09 -28.47
CA HIS A 47 15.13 24.01 -27.25
C HIS A 47 16.00 23.98 -26.01
N LEU A 48 17.08 23.19 -25.99
CA LEU A 48 18.02 23.17 -24.87
C LEU A 48 18.64 24.56 -24.62
N LYS A 49 19.07 25.25 -25.71
CA LYS A 49 19.61 26.61 -25.60
C LYS A 49 18.60 27.58 -24.97
N ASN A 50 17.33 27.50 -25.36
CA ASN A 50 16.29 28.36 -24.80
C ASN A 50 16.03 28.03 -23.34
N ILE A 51 15.94 26.73 -22.98
CA ILE A 51 15.75 26.27 -21.58
C ILE A 51 16.82 26.84 -20.67
N TYR A 52 18.09 26.78 -21.08
CA TYR A 52 19.21 27.31 -20.31
C TYR A 52 19.27 28.85 -20.30
N ASN A 53 18.93 29.50 -21.42
CA ASN A 53 18.90 30.95 -21.49
C ASN A 53 17.73 31.57 -20.69
N ASP A 54 16.60 30.85 -20.60
CA ASP A 54 15.41 31.25 -19.82
C ASP A 54 15.56 30.90 -18.32
N GLU A 55 16.75 30.34 -17.92
CA GLU A 55 17.05 29.88 -16.54
C GLU A 55 16.03 28.87 -15.99
N GLU A 56 15.30 28.15 -16.88
CA GLU A 56 14.38 27.10 -16.47
C GLU A 56 15.14 25.91 -15.85
N LEU A 57 16.33 25.58 -16.41
CA LEU A 57 17.25 24.58 -15.89
C LEU A 57 18.69 25.08 -15.98
N PHE A 58 19.54 24.59 -15.08
CA PHE A 58 20.98 24.87 -15.10
C PHE A 58 21.72 23.75 -15.85
N LYS A 59 22.59 24.15 -16.79
CA LYS A 59 23.33 23.19 -17.63
C LYS A 59 24.22 22.27 -16.80
N GLU A 60 24.84 22.80 -15.77
CA GLU A 60 25.75 22.09 -14.84
C GLU A 60 25.03 20.95 -14.10
N ALA A 61 23.75 21.13 -13.81
CA ALA A 61 22.91 20.15 -13.10
C ALA A 61 22.27 19.12 -14.03
N THR A 62 22.13 19.41 -15.33
CA THR A 62 21.31 18.62 -16.26
C THR A 62 22.06 18.08 -17.47
N CYS A 63 23.34 18.45 -17.63
CA CYS A 63 24.20 18.00 -18.74
C CYS A 63 25.53 17.47 -18.21
N SER A 64 25.91 16.26 -18.60
CA SER A 64 27.18 15.63 -18.25
C SER A 64 27.93 15.15 -19.48
N LYS A 65 29.26 15.24 -19.47
CA LYS A 65 30.11 14.69 -20.52
C LYS A 65 30.47 13.25 -20.20
N MET A 66 29.96 12.30 -21.00
CA MET A 66 30.26 10.89 -20.86
C MET A 66 30.94 10.33 -22.08
N GLU A 67 31.73 9.27 -21.89
CA GLU A 67 32.42 8.57 -23.00
C GLU A 67 31.45 7.54 -23.61
N GLN A 68 31.26 7.61 -24.89
CA GLN A 68 30.49 6.63 -25.65
C GLN A 68 31.39 5.91 -26.66
N VAL A 69 31.36 4.58 -26.64
CA VAL A 69 32.05 3.75 -27.63
C VAL A 69 31.17 3.64 -28.88
N GLN A 70 31.68 4.11 -30.01
CA GLN A 70 31.04 3.98 -31.33
C GLN A 70 31.86 3.05 -32.21
N ILE A 71 31.18 2.22 -33.00
CA ILE A 71 31.81 1.32 -33.96
C ILE A 71 31.76 2.00 -35.33
N GLU A 72 32.90 2.44 -35.82
CA GLU A 72 33.04 2.96 -37.17
C GLU A 72 33.80 1.93 -38.04
N GLY A 73 33.07 1.19 -38.86
CA GLY A 73 33.63 0.05 -39.63
C GLY A 73 34.07 -1.06 -38.66
N SER A 74 35.38 -1.38 -38.68
CA SER A 74 35.98 -2.39 -37.80
C SER A 74 36.65 -1.82 -36.55
N ARG A 75 36.58 -0.51 -36.30
CA ARG A 75 37.30 0.16 -35.22
C ARG A 75 36.31 0.66 -34.15
N LYS A 76 36.66 0.41 -32.87
CA LYS A 76 35.98 1.01 -31.72
C LYS A 76 36.62 2.36 -31.43
N ILE A 77 35.83 3.43 -31.51
CA ILE A 77 36.26 4.80 -31.20
C ILE A 77 35.49 5.29 -30.00
N THR A 78 36.19 5.76 -28.97
CA THR A 78 35.58 6.39 -27.81
C THR A 78 35.48 7.89 -28.02
N ARG A 79 34.28 8.45 -27.94
CA ARG A 79 34.04 9.90 -28.05
C ARG A 79 33.36 10.42 -26.81
N LYS A 80 33.81 11.58 -26.33
CA LYS A 80 33.12 12.33 -25.26
C LYS A 80 31.94 13.07 -25.89
N MET A 81 30.75 12.79 -25.36
CA MET A 81 29.49 13.38 -25.82
C MET A 81 28.73 13.98 -24.67
N ASP A 82 27.93 15.01 -24.94
CA ASP A 82 27.02 15.60 -23.96
C ASP A 82 25.78 14.71 -23.79
N PHE A 83 25.51 14.30 -22.58
CA PHE A 83 24.33 13.58 -22.16
C PHE A 83 23.47 14.48 -21.29
N TYR A 84 22.18 14.37 -21.39
CA TYR A 84 21.18 15.18 -20.73
C TYR A 84 20.31 14.29 -19.84
N ASN A 85 20.06 14.71 -18.60
CA ASN A 85 19.30 13.96 -17.61
C ASN A 85 17.78 14.00 -17.88
N LEU A 86 17.00 13.33 -17.02
CA LEU A 86 15.55 13.25 -17.17
C LEU A 86 14.87 14.63 -17.17
N ASP A 87 15.34 15.58 -16.36
CA ASP A 87 14.77 16.92 -16.27
C ASP A 87 14.88 17.64 -17.61
N ALA A 88 16.07 17.60 -18.24
CA ALA A 88 16.28 18.18 -19.56
C ALA A 88 15.44 17.49 -20.64
N ILE A 89 15.29 16.16 -20.57
CA ILE A 89 14.46 15.38 -21.50
C ILE A 89 13.00 15.80 -21.39
N ILE A 90 12.48 15.93 -20.16
CA ILE A 90 11.10 16.36 -19.90
C ILE A 90 10.89 17.78 -20.41
N ALA A 91 11.75 18.74 -20.06
CA ALA A 91 11.64 20.13 -20.48
C ALA A 91 11.63 20.27 -22.01
N VAL A 92 12.52 19.55 -22.71
CA VAL A 92 12.52 19.49 -24.18
C VAL A 92 11.23 18.87 -24.71
N GLY A 93 10.75 17.76 -24.12
CA GLY A 93 9.55 17.05 -24.55
C GLY A 93 8.27 17.90 -24.45
N TYR A 94 8.22 18.83 -23.51
CA TYR A 94 7.11 19.78 -23.41
C TYR A 94 7.19 20.93 -24.43
N ARG A 95 8.37 21.27 -24.93
CA ARG A 95 8.58 22.35 -25.91
C ARG A 95 8.55 21.89 -27.38
N VAL A 96 8.81 20.62 -27.63
CA VAL A 96 8.84 20.05 -28.99
C VAL A 96 7.42 19.88 -29.54
N ASN A 97 7.23 20.29 -30.80
CA ASN A 97 5.96 20.10 -31.51
C ASN A 97 6.04 18.91 -32.49
N SER A 98 5.68 17.72 -32.00
CA SER A 98 5.57 16.51 -32.83
C SER A 98 4.51 15.56 -32.28
N LYS A 99 4.07 14.58 -33.06
CA LYS A 99 3.13 13.55 -32.62
C LYS A 99 3.72 12.72 -31.48
N LYS A 100 5.00 12.34 -31.57
CA LYS A 100 5.70 11.58 -30.52
C LYS A 100 5.86 12.39 -29.24
N ALA A 101 6.18 13.69 -29.33
CA ALA A 101 6.22 14.55 -28.15
C ALA A 101 4.82 14.70 -27.49
N THR A 102 3.75 14.73 -28.29
CA THR A 102 2.38 14.74 -27.75
C THR A 102 2.06 13.42 -27.02
N SER A 103 2.45 12.27 -27.56
CA SER A 103 2.30 10.98 -26.89
C SER A 103 3.11 10.91 -25.60
N PHE A 104 4.34 11.42 -25.61
CA PHE A 104 5.18 11.52 -24.40
C PHE A 104 4.51 12.37 -23.31
N ARG A 105 4.00 13.56 -23.67
CA ARG A 105 3.29 14.43 -22.68
C ARG A 105 2.06 13.76 -22.09
N ARG A 106 1.26 13.06 -22.92
CA ARG A 106 0.08 12.29 -22.42
C ARG A 106 0.49 11.20 -21.45
N TRP A 107 1.53 10.45 -21.78
CA TRP A 107 2.10 9.43 -20.91
C TRP A 107 2.62 10.03 -19.60
N ALA A 108 3.46 11.07 -19.64
CA ALA A 108 3.97 11.73 -18.44
C ALA A 108 2.82 12.27 -17.54
N THR A 109 1.80 12.87 -18.17
CA THR A 109 0.61 13.36 -17.46
C THR A 109 -0.19 12.19 -16.83
N SER A 110 -0.27 11.03 -17.47
CA SER A 110 -0.97 9.88 -16.87
C SER A 110 -0.24 9.35 -15.63
N ILE A 111 1.09 9.26 -15.69
CA ILE A 111 1.92 8.87 -14.53
C ILE A 111 1.72 9.85 -13.36
N LEU A 112 1.79 11.15 -13.66
CA LEU A 112 1.60 12.19 -12.63
C LEU A 112 0.18 12.15 -12.03
N LYS A 113 -0.85 11.95 -12.85
CA LYS A 113 -2.23 11.77 -12.36
C LYS A 113 -2.38 10.54 -11.49
N ASP A 114 -1.81 9.40 -11.90
CA ASP A 114 -1.85 8.18 -11.10
C ASP A 114 -1.19 8.42 -9.74
N TYR A 115 -0.02 9.05 -9.72
CA TYR A 115 0.67 9.38 -8.47
C TYR A 115 -0.14 10.35 -7.59
N MET A 116 -0.70 11.42 -8.17
CA MET A 116 -1.47 12.43 -7.41
C MET A 116 -2.80 11.90 -6.87
N ILE A 117 -3.46 10.99 -7.61
CA ILE A 117 -4.78 10.48 -7.24
C ILE A 117 -4.68 9.23 -6.37
N LYS A 118 -3.78 8.30 -6.72
CA LYS A 118 -3.63 7.00 -6.07
C LYS A 118 -2.51 6.96 -5.03
N GLY A 119 -1.62 7.98 -4.99
CA GLY A 119 -0.43 8.01 -4.15
C GLY A 119 0.77 7.22 -4.71
N TYR A 120 0.60 6.49 -5.81
CA TYR A 120 1.66 5.70 -6.46
C TYR A 120 1.50 5.62 -7.97
N ALA A 121 2.60 5.38 -8.68
CA ALA A 121 2.62 5.07 -10.11
C ALA A 121 3.37 3.75 -10.33
N VAL A 122 2.70 2.75 -10.90
CA VAL A 122 3.24 1.39 -11.07
C VAL A 122 3.68 1.17 -12.52
N ASN A 123 4.91 0.65 -12.69
CA ASN A 123 5.34 0.09 -13.97
C ASN A 123 4.79 -1.34 -14.12
N GLN A 124 3.62 -1.48 -14.76
CA GLN A 124 2.91 -2.76 -14.89
C GLN A 124 3.79 -3.86 -15.50
N LYS A 125 4.60 -3.53 -16.52
CA LYS A 125 5.51 -4.52 -17.15
C LYS A 125 6.56 -5.04 -16.18
N ARG A 126 7.11 -4.17 -15.33
CA ARG A 126 8.07 -4.57 -14.31
C ARG A 126 7.42 -5.42 -13.23
N LEU A 127 6.20 -5.06 -12.83
CA LEU A 127 5.39 -5.84 -11.89
C LEU A 127 5.10 -7.25 -12.44
N ASP A 128 4.71 -7.37 -13.72
CA ASP A 128 4.45 -8.65 -14.37
C ASP A 128 5.70 -9.53 -14.43
N VAL A 129 6.88 -8.93 -14.67
CA VAL A 129 8.17 -9.66 -14.63
C VAL A 129 8.49 -10.15 -13.23
N LEU A 130 8.28 -9.30 -12.20
CA LEU A 130 8.49 -9.67 -10.80
C LEU A 130 7.56 -10.82 -10.39
N ASN A 131 6.29 -10.74 -10.73
CA ASN A 131 5.31 -11.80 -10.45
C ASN A 131 5.69 -13.13 -11.12
N LYS A 132 6.15 -13.10 -12.38
CA LYS A 132 6.68 -14.29 -13.06
C LYS A 132 7.92 -14.86 -12.36
N THR A 133 8.82 -13.99 -11.89
CA THR A 133 10.02 -14.39 -11.17
C THR A 133 9.65 -15.06 -9.85
N ILE A 134 8.70 -14.50 -9.09
CA ILE A 134 8.18 -15.09 -7.85
C ILE A 134 7.58 -16.48 -8.13
N ALA A 135 6.75 -16.61 -9.18
CA ALA A 135 6.15 -17.89 -9.55
C ALA A 135 7.19 -18.96 -9.92
N ILE A 136 8.27 -18.58 -10.64
CA ILE A 136 9.38 -19.50 -10.96
C ILE A 136 10.12 -19.91 -9.69
N GLN A 137 10.46 -18.97 -8.81
CA GLN A 137 11.14 -19.24 -7.55
C GLN A 137 10.29 -20.13 -6.63
N SER A 138 8.98 -19.88 -6.55
CA SER A 138 8.04 -20.71 -5.78
C SER A 138 8.01 -22.15 -6.28
N ARG A 139 7.98 -22.37 -7.61
CA ARG A 139 8.07 -23.71 -8.20
C ARG A 139 9.39 -24.42 -7.88
N MET A 140 10.51 -23.71 -7.96
CA MET A 140 11.82 -24.26 -7.61
C MET A 140 11.88 -24.68 -6.14
N LEU A 141 11.37 -23.86 -5.22
CA LEU A 141 11.28 -24.16 -3.80
C LEU A 141 10.36 -25.34 -3.53
N ALA A 142 9.17 -25.37 -4.13
CA ALA A 142 8.21 -26.47 -4.01
C ALA A 142 8.85 -27.82 -4.45
N SER A 143 9.52 -27.81 -5.59
CA SER A 143 10.23 -28.99 -6.10
C SER A 143 11.37 -29.45 -5.18
N THR A 144 12.12 -28.52 -4.59
CA THR A 144 13.25 -28.82 -3.68
C THR A 144 12.77 -29.36 -2.33
N LEU A 145 11.64 -28.83 -1.82
CA LEU A 145 11.07 -29.19 -0.51
C LEU A 145 10.05 -30.35 -0.62
N ASN A 146 9.74 -30.79 -1.83
CA ASN A 146 8.72 -31.81 -2.11
C ASN A 146 7.33 -31.47 -1.53
N ILE A 147 6.91 -30.22 -1.69
CA ILE A 147 5.60 -29.67 -1.30
C ILE A 147 4.89 -29.11 -2.53
N GLU A 148 3.59 -28.83 -2.42
CA GLU A 148 2.83 -28.25 -3.54
C GLU A 148 3.18 -26.77 -3.76
N GLU A 149 3.23 -26.31 -5.02
CA GLU A 149 3.48 -24.92 -5.40
C GLU A 149 2.48 -23.96 -4.74
N LYS A 150 1.22 -24.39 -4.59
CA LYS A 150 0.17 -23.63 -3.90
C LYS A 150 0.51 -23.29 -2.44
N GLU A 151 1.16 -24.21 -1.73
CA GLU A 151 1.55 -24.00 -0.32
C GLU A 151 2.64 -22.95 -0.22
N VAL A 152 3.63 -22.96 -1.13
CA VAL A 152 4.67 -21.93 -1.18
C VAL A 152 4.07 -20.57 -1.51
N LEU A 153 3.20 -20.49 -2.52
CA LEU A 153 2.55 -19.24 -2.93
C LEU A 153 1.69 -18.67 -1.81
N SER A 154 0.91 -19.49 -1.09
CA SER A 154 0.08 -19.02 0.02
C SER A 154 0.89 -18.38 1.15
N VAL A 155 2.07 -18.91 1.45
CA VAL A 155 2.99 -18.30 2.44
C VAL A 155 3.55 -16.96 1.93
N VAL A 156 3.94 -16.89 0.66
CA VAL A 156 4.46 -15.66 0.06
C VAL A 156 3.39 -14.58 0.02
N GLU A 157 2.15 -14.93 -0.36
CA GLU A 157 1.02 -14.00 -0.36
C GLU A 157 0.67 -13.50 1.04
N ALA A 158 0.58 -14.39 2.02
CA ALA A 158 0.31 -14.02 3.42
C ALA A 158 1.38 -13.07 3.97
N TYR A 159 2.65 -13.34 3.68
CA TYR A 159 3.76 -12.47 4.08
C TYR A 159 3.72 -11.10 3.38
N SER A 160 3.42 -11.09 2.08
CA SER A 160 3.30 -9.85 1.29
C SER A 160 2.15 -8.97 1.79
N ASN A 161 0.99 -9.57 2.07
CA ASN A 161 -0.17 -8.85 2.61
C ASN A 161 0.13 -8.25 3.99
N ALA A 162 0.82 -9.00 4.85
CA ALA A 162 1.22 -8.50 6.17
C ALA A 162 2.17 -7.29 6.07
N LEU A 163 3.15 -7.32 5.16
CA LEU A 163 4.06 -6.19 4.93
C LEU A 163 3.33 -4.98 4.37
N THR A 164 2.39 -5.19 3.44
CA THR A 164 1.59 -4.10 2.88
C THR A 164 0.74 -3.43 3.97
N LEU A 165 0.11 -4.23 4.84
CA LEU A 165 -0.69 -3.68 5.93
C LEU A 165 0.15 -2.90 6.95
N LEU A 166 1.40 -3.33 7.20
CA LEU A 166 2.34 -2.59 8.04
C LEU A 166 2.76 -1.26 7.40
N ASP A 167 3.05 -1.25 6.10
CA ASP A 167 3.39 -0.03 5.36
C ASP A 167 2.21 0.96 5.35
N ASP A 168 1.00 0.47 5.09
CA ASP A 168 -0.23 1.26 5.15
C ASP A 168 -0.49 1.85 6.56
N TYR A 169 -0.16 1.09 7.62
CA TYR A 169 -0.26 1.57 8.99
C TYR A 169 0.72 2.71 9.25
N ASP A 170 1.97 2.57 8.86
CA ASP A 170 3.02 3.57 9.05
C ASP A 170 2.71 4.88 8.30
N HIS A 171 2.05 4.78 7.14
CA HIS A 171 1.65 5.94 6.33
C HIS A 171 0.23 6.45 6.62
N GLY A 172 -0.54 5.81 7.49
CA GLY A 172 -1.92 6.17 7.80
C GLY A 172 -2.89 5.95 6.63
N THR A 173 -2.56 5.05 5.71
CA THR A 173 -3.31 4.77 4.46
C THR A 173 -4.09 3.47 4.50
N ILE A 174 -4.26 2.84 5.67
CA ILE A 174 -4.98 1.56 5.79
C ILE A 174 -6.33 1.64 5.08
N PRO A 175 -6.58 0.79 4.07
CA PRO A 175 -7.84 0.75 3.38
C PRO A 175 -8.95 0.22 4.30
N LYS A 176 -10.17 0.70 4.09
CA LYS A 176 -11.34 0.08 4.69
C LYS A 176 -11.72 -1.12 3.82
N PRO A 177 -11.68 -2.36 4.34
CA PRO A 177 -12.10 -3.53 3.57
C PRO A 177 -13.62 -3.54 3.37
N ASP A 178 -14.07 -4.23 2.33
CA ASP A 178 -15.48 -4.57 2.17
C ASP A 178 -15.91 -5.51 3.29
N GLY A 179 -17.13 -5.36 3.79
CA GLY A 179 -17.62 -6.14 4.92
C GLY A 179 -18.89 -6.89 4.63
N ILE A 180 -19.21 -7.88 5.48
CA ILE A 180 -20.38 -8.72 5.38
C ILE A 180 -21.49 -8.19 6.32
N ALA A 181 -22.74 -8.15 5.86
CA ALA A 181 -23.85 -7.68 6.66
C ALA A 181 -24.02 -8.53 7.94
N SER A 182 -24.20 -7.85 9.10
CA SER A 182 -24.43 -8.52 10.37
C SER A 182 -25.80 -9.18 10.41
N ILE A 183 -25.83 -10.43 10.85
CA ILE A 183 -27.08 -11.23 10.97
C ILE A 183 -27.56 -11.37 12.42
N TYR A 184 -26.72 -11.00 13.39
CA TYR A 184 -27.01 -11.16 14.81
C TYR A 184 -26.67 -9.87 15.60
N HIS A 185 -27.55 -9.49 16.50
CA HIS A 185 -27.35 -8.39 17.43
C HIS A 185 -27.10 -8.95 18.82
N LEU A 186 -25.93 -8.69 19.37
CA LEU A 186 -25.57 -9.12 20.74
C LEU A 186 -26.30 -8.25 21.76
N THR A 187 -26.96 -8.89 22.72
CA THR A 187 -27.72 -8.19 23.76
C THR A 187 -26.90 -7.90 25.01
N TYR A 188 -27.41 -6.99 25.85
CA TYR A 188 -26.79 -6.67 27.12
C TYR A 188 -26.74 -7.89 28.03
N GLU A 189 -27.84 -8.66 28.09
CA GLU A 189 -27.99 -9.85 28.91
C GLU A 189 -26.95 -10.91 28.55
N GLU A 190 -26.77 -11.19 27.24
CA GLU A 190 -25.75 -12.14 26.76
C GLU A 190 -24.35 -11.69 27.15
N CYS A 191 -24.04 -10.39 27.01
CA CYS A 191 -22.76 -9.84 27.45
C CYS A 191 -22.55 -10.00 28.97
N ARG A 192 -23.60 -9.78 29.77
CA ARG A 192 -23.52 -9.97 31.22
C ARG A 192 -23.32 -11.42 31.63
N GLU A 193 -24.04 -12.36 31.00
CA GLU A 193 -23.84 -13.80 31.24
C GLU A 193 -22.39 -14.22 30.91
N LEU A 194 -21.85 -13.74 29.80
CA LEU A 194 -20.45 -13.99 29.41
C LEU A 194 -19.49 -13.43 30.47
N ILE A 195 -19.66 -12.18 30.88
CA ILE A 195 -18.80 -11.53 31.88
C ILE A 195 -18.89 -12.27 33.24
N ASP A 196 -20.08 -12.66 33.65
CA ASP A 196 -20.28 -13.36 34.90
C ASP A 196 -19.65 -14.76 34.88
N SER A 197 -19.67 -15.45 33.75
CA SER A 197 -18.95 -16.72 33.55
C SER A 197 -17.44 -16.57 33.72
N MET A 198 -16.88 -15.43 33.31
CA MET A 198 -15.44 -15.15 33.41
C MET A 198 -14.98 -14.86 34.85
N LYS A 199 -15.88 -14.53 35.77
CA LYS A 199 -15.56 -14.26 37.20
C LYS A 199 -14.97 -15.47 37.91
N TYR A 200 -15.38 -16.70 37.55
CA TYR A 200 -14.91 -17.94 38.18
C TYR A 200 -13.41 -18.21 38.06
N GLY A 201 -12.72 -17.53 37.14
CA GLY A 201 -11.26 -17.62 36.96
C GLY A 201 -10.47 -16.40 37.43
N ASN A 202 -11.15 -15.37 38.02
CA ASN A 202 -10.51 -14.10 38.35
C ASN A 202 -10.56 -13.87 39.87
N PHE A 203 -9.44 -13.42 40.43
CA PHE A 203 -9.29 -13.12 41.88
C PHE A 203 -9.73 -11.70 42.27
N SER A 204 -10.29 -10.91 41.33
CA SER A 204 -10.71 -9.52 41.58
C SER A 204 -12.21 -9.45 41.84
N ASP A 205 -12.60 -8.97 42.99
CA ASP A 205 -14.00 -8.77 43.39
C ASP A 205 -14.72 -7.72 42.54
N VAL A 206 -13.97 -6.88 41.86
CA VAL A 206 -14.48 -5.79 41.01
C VAL A 206 -14.40 -6.10 39.52
N PHE A 207 -14.03 -7.34 39.14
CA PHE A 207 -13.99 -7.76 37.74
C PHE A 207 -15.37 -7.67 37.09
N GLY A 208 -15.47 -6.97 35.98
CA GLY A 208 -16.71 -6.80 35.20
C GLY A 208 -17.80 -5.96 35.90
N VAL A 209 -17.45 -5.27 37.00
CA VAL A 209 -18.33 -4.26 37.60
C VAL A 209 -18.31 -3.00 36.74
N GLU A 210 -19.47 -2.56 36.29
CA GLU A 210 -19.56 -1.32 35.51
C GLU A 210 -19.19 -0.12 36.38
N LYS A 211 -18.42 0.83 35.84
CA LYS A 211 -18.06 2.08 36.54
C LYS A 211 -19.28 2.98 36.73
N GLU A 212 -20.16 2.97 35.75
CA GLU A 212 -21.41 3.71 35.71
C GLU A 212 -22.49 2.76 35.17
N GLU A 213 -23.62 2.73 35.81
CA GLU A 213 -24.75 1.87 35.44
C GLU A 213 -25.20 2.15 33.99
N GLY A 214 -25.33 1.10 33.19
CA GLY A 214 -25.78 1.20 31.80
C GLY A 214 -24.67 1.57 30.80
N LYS A 215 -23.41 1.69 31.20
CA LYS A 215 -22.31 2.07 30.27
C LYS A 215 -22.08 1.02 29.20
N LEU A 216 -22.16 -0.25 29.52
CA LEU A 216 -22.11 -1.34 28.55
C LEU A 216 -23.28 -1.27 27.56
N ASN A 217 -24.49 -1.02 28.06
CA ASN A 217 -25.68 -0.87 27.22
C ASN A 217 -25.56 0.31 26.28
N GLY A 218 -24.98 1.43 26.74
CA GLY A 218 -24.67 2.59 25.91
C GLY A 218 -23.71 2.26 24.76
N ILE A 219 -22.68 1.46 25.01
CA ILE A 219 -21.74 0.99 23.96
C ILE A 219 -22.46 0.12 22.93
N LEU A 220 -23.27 -0.84 23.38
CA LEU A 220 -24.05 -1.70 22.48
C LEU A 220 -25.02 -0.87 21.63
N ALA A 221 -25.73 0.09 22.24
CA ALA A 221 -26.62 1.00 21.51
C ALA A 221 -25.87 1.82 20.45
N ALA A 222 -24.65 2.26 20.73
CA ALA A 222 -23.80 2.98 19.78
C ALA A 222 -23.40 2.09 18.59
N ILE A 223 -23.16 0.79 18.79
CA ILE A 223 -22.81 -0.15 17.71
C ILE A 223 -24.00 -0.38 16.77
N TYR A 224 -25.21 -0.41 17.28
CA TYR A 224 -26.43 -0.70 16.48
C TYR A 224 -27.23 0.55 16.12
N GLN A 225 -26.66 1.73 16.30
CA GLN A 225 -27.38 2.97 15.99
C GLN A 225 -27.65 3.14 14.50
N ASN A 226 -28.81 3.73 14.21
CA ASN A 226 -29.19 4.10 12.85
C ASN A 226 -29.17 5.63 12.70
N VAL A 227 -28.62 6.10 11.59
CA VAL A 227 -28.60 7.50 11.20
C VAL A 227 -29.37 7.64 9.88
N PHE A 228 -30.48 8.37 9.90
CA PHE A 228 -31.39 8.54 8.74
C PHE A 228 -31.82 7.23 8.06
N GLY A 229 -32.04 6.18 8.85
CA GLY A 229 -32.49 4.88 8.34
C GLY A 229 -31.38 3.94 7.83
N THR A 230 -30.10 4.39 7.96
CA THR A 230 -28.95 3.56 7.61
C THR A 230 -28.14 3.26 8.87
N GLU A 231 -27.72 2.00 9.04
CA GLU A 231 -26.83 1.63 10.16
C GLU A 231 -25.49 2.37 10.04
N LEU A 232 -25.01 2.90 11.16
CA LEU A 232 -23.71 3.58 11.21
C LEU A 232 -22.55 2.63 10.92
N TYR A 233 -22.66 1.40 11.39
CA TYR A 233 -21.70 0.31 11.16
C TYR A 233 -22.43 -0.86 10.49
N PRO A 234 -22.53 -0.91 9.12
CA PRO A 234 -23.37 -1.88 8.44
C PRO A 234 -22.81 -3.31 8.44
N SER A 235 -21.49 -3.51 8.54
CA SER A 235 -20.85 -4.81 8.43
C SER A 235 -20.49 -5.44 9.78
N ILE A 236 -20.26 -6.77 9.77
CA ILE A 236 -19.75 -7.53 10.92
C ILE A 236 -18.42 -6.95 11.37
N GLU A 237 -17.52 -6.72 10.42
CA GLU A 237 -16.17 -6.24 10.66
C GLU A 237 -16.18 -4.84 11.29
N GLU A 238 -17.03 -3.93 10.80
CA GLU A 238 -17.19 -2.59 11.39
C GLU A 238 -17.75 -2.64 12.80
N LYS A 239 -18.81 -3.43 12.99
CA LYS A 239 -19.42 -3.59 14.32
C LYS A 239 -18.42 -4.21 15.31
N ALA A 240 -17.75 -5.30 14.92
CA ALA A 240 -16.75 -5.98 15.75
C ALA A 240 -15.59 -5.05 16.12
N ALA A 241 -15.02 -4.36 15.13
CA ALA A 241 -13.89 -3.47 15.34
C ALA A 241 -14.24 -2.29 16.27
N ASN A 242 -15.39 -1.63 16.04
CA ASN A 242 -15.84 -0.55 16.91
C ASN A 242 -16.23 -1.05 18.30
N LEU A 243 -16.85 -2.23 18.42
CA LEU A 243 -17.20 -2.85 19.70
C LEU A 243 -15.94 -3.10 20.55
N LEU A 244 -14.91 -3.72 19.96
CA LEU A 244 -13.63 -3.94 20.63
C LEU A 244 -12.98 -2.61 21.05
N TYR A 245 -12.97 -1.62 20.14
CA TYR A 245 -12.40 -0.31 20.41
C TYR A 245 -13.09 0.38 21.61
N PHE A 246 -14.41 0.47 21.61
CA PHE A 246 -15.15 1.13 22.70
C PHE A 246 -15.02 0.40 24.02
N LEU A 247 -15.11 -0.94 24.04
CA LEU A 247 -14.95 -1.72 25.26
C LEU A 247 -13.58 -1.54 25.93
N ILE A 248 -12.55 -1.25 25.14
CA ILE A 248 -11.19 -1.00 25.64
C ILE A 248 -11.01 0.48 26.03
N LYS A 249 -11.38 1.41 25.14
CA LYS A 249 -11.08 2.86 25.30
C LYS A 249 -12.00 3.58 26.27
N ASP A 250 -13.30 3.25 26.28
CA ASP A 250 -14.25 3.92 27.15
C ASP A 250 -14.21 3.40 28.60
N HIS A 251 -13.40 2.34 28.79
CA HIS A 251 -13.19 1.75 30.12
C HIS A 251 -14.51 1.53 30.92
N PRO A 252 -15.50 0.79 30.36
CA PRO A 252 -16.81 0.64 31.01
C PRO A 252 -16.75 -0.07 32.34
N PHE A 253 -15.73 -0.88 32.61
CA PHE A 253 -15.59 -1.67 33.83
C PHE A 253 -14.48 -1.15 34.74
N VAL A 254 -14.62 -1.42 36.04
CA VAL A 254 -13.61 -1.10 37.04
C VAL A 254 -12.35 -1.91 36.80
N ASP A 255 -12.50 -3.22 36.52
CA ASP A 255 -11.42 -4.12 36.14
C ASP A 255 -11.88 -5.05 35.01
N GLY A 256 -10.91 -5.49 34.19
CA GLY A 256 -11.10 -6.52 33.19
C GLY A 256 -11.42 -5.99 31.77
N CYS A 257 -11.45 -4.67 31.52
CA CYS A 257 -11.87 -4.09 30.21
C CYS A 257 -11.26 -4.78 29.01
N LYS A 258 -9.94 -5.05 29.00
CA LYS A 258 -9.25 -5.70 27.88
C LYS A 258 -9.72 -7.14 27.68
N ARG A 259 -9.80 -7.93 28.75
CA ARG A 259 -10.23 -9.34 28.72
C ARG A 259 -11.68 -9.46 28.31
N ILE A 260 -12.55 -8.66 28.93
CA ILE A 260 -13.99 -8.61 28.63
C ILE A 260 -14.21 -8.15 27.20
N GLY A 261 -13.52 -7.08 26.76
CA GLY A 261 -13.60 -6.57 25.39
C GLY A 261 -13.24 -7.62 24.35
N ALA A 262 -12.12 -8.34 24.55
CA ALA A 262 -11.70 -9.43 23.68
C ALA A 262 -12.73 -10.58 23.66
N SER A 263 -13.30 -10.96 24.83
CA SER A 263 -14.27 -12.04 24.89
C SER A 263 -15.60 -11.67 24.24
N ILE A 264 -16.11 -10.46 24.45
CA ILE A 264 -17.35 -9.98 23.80
C ILE A 264 -17.13 -9.86 22.28
N PHE A 265 -15.97 -9.39 21.84
CA PHE A 265 -15.61 -9.35 20.43
C PHE A 265 -15.64 -10.74 19.78
N LEU A 266 -15.02 -11.75 20.42
CA LEU A 266 -15.04 -13.12 19.90
C LEU A 266 -16.46 -13.70 19.89
N GLU A 267 -17.27 -13.45 20.94
CA GLU A 267 -18.65 -13.92 21.00
C GLU A 267 -19.52 -13.25 19.92
N PHE A 268 -19.32 -11.95 19.65
CA PHE A 268 -19.99 -11.27 18.54
C PHE A 268 -19.68 -11.90 17.20
N LEU A 269 -18.40 -12.20 16.93
CA LEU A 269 -17.99 -12.89 15.69
C LEU A 269 -18.57 -14.31 15.61
N ASN A 270 -18.56 -15.03 16.73
CA ASN A 270 -19.11 -16.39 16.83
C ASN A 270 -20.63 -16.43 16.53
N LYS A 271 -21.40 -15.54 17.16
CA LYS A 271 -22.85 -15.42 16.93
C LYS A 271 -23.20 -15.02 15.49
N ASN A 272 -22.35 -14.24 14.85
CA ASN A 272 -22.46 -13.88 13.45
C ASN A 272 -21.87 -14.93 12.49
N LYS A 273 -21.41 -16.10 13.00
CA LYS A 273 -20.76 -17.17 12.22
C LYS A 273 -19.53 -16.71 11.45
N HIS A 274 -18.84 -15.70 11.97
CA HIS A 274 -17.67 -15.09 11.34
C HIS A 274 -16.38 -15.36 12.11
N LEU A 275 -16.41 -16.10 13.23
CA LEU A 275 -15.22 -16.46 13.99
C LEU A 275 -14.43 -17.58 13.32
N ILE A 276 -15.11 -18.54 12.71
CA ILE A 276 -14.51 -19.70 12.05
C ILE A 276 -15.00 -19.73 10.59
N ILE A 277 -14.07 -19.59 9.64
CA ILE A 277 -14.31 -19.66 8.22
C ILE A 277 -13.48 -20.81 7.66
N ASP A 278 -14.12 -21.73 6.91
CA ASP A 278 -13.48 -22.93 6.33
C ASP A 278 -12.68 -23.76 7.36
N GLY A 279 -13.19 -23.84 8.59
CA GLY A 279 -12.57 -24.58 9.69
C GLY A 279 -11.35 -23.91 10.32
N LYS A 280 -11.04 -22.68 9.94
CA LYS A 280 -9.94 -21.88 10.52
C LYS A 280 -10.50 -20.69 11.28
N GLN A 281 -9.92 -20.41 12.43
CA GLN A 281 -10.23 -19.18 13.17
C GLN A 281 -9.70 -17.97 12.39
N ILE A 282 -10.55 -16.93 12.22
CA ILE A 282 -10.24 -15.77 11.39
C ILE A 282 -9.13 -14.89 12.01
N ILE A 283 -9.10 -14.81 13.33
CA ILE A 283 -8.08 -14.06 14.07
C ILE A 283 -7.36 -14.98 15.05
N SER A 284 -6.04 -15.00 15.04
CA SER A 284 -5.27 -15.80 16.01
C SER A 284 -5.27 -15.14 17.40
N ASP A 285 -5.08 -15.97 18.43
CA ASP A 285 -4.99 -15.48 19.83
C ASP A 285 -3.89 -14.41 19.99
N SER A 286 -2.74 -14.61 19.35
CA SER A 286 -1.63 -13.65 19.38
C SER A 286 -1.99 -12.32 18.71
N ALA A 287 -2.69 -12.35 17.57
CA ALA A 287 -3.17 -11.15 16.89
C ALA A 287 -4.19 -10.41 17.73
N LEU A 288 -5.15 -11.12 18.35
CA LEU A 288 -6.15 -10.53 19.25
C LEU A 288 -5.50 -9.82 20.43
N VAL A 289 -4.50 -10.45 21.07
CA VAL A 289 -3.75 -9.84 22.17
C VAL A 289 -3.02 -8.57 21.70
N ALA A 290 -2.31 -8.65 20.57
CA ALA A 290 -1.57 -7.51 20.02
C ALA A 290 -2.50 -6.33 19.71
N ILE A 291 -3.61 -6.57 19.01
CA ILE A 291 -4.60 -5.53 18.68
C ILE A 291 -5.21 -4.92 19.93
N THR A 292 -5.57 -5.74 20.91
CA THR A 292 -6.14 -5.29 22.19
C THR A 292 -5.18 -4.33 22.92
N LEU A 293 -3.89 -4.65 22.92
CA LEU A 293 -2.87 -3.79 23.52
C LEU A 293 -2.63 -2.52 22.69
N MET A 294 -2.58 -2.61 21.37
CA MET A 294 -2.45 -1.46 20.49
C MET A 294 -3.61 -0.48 20.67
N ILE A 295 -4.85 -0.97 20.70
CA ILE A 295 -6.02 -0.13 21.00
C ILE A 295 -5.87 0.54 22.36
N ALA A 296 -5.46 -0.19 23.38
CA ALA A 296 -5.33 0.36 24.75
C ALA A 296 -4.34 1.54 24.79
N GLU A 297 -3.22 1.44 24.08
CA GLU A 297 -2.17 2.45 24.04
C GLU A 297 -2.41 3.55 22.98
N SER A 298 -3.30 3.35 22.00
CA SER A 298 -3.57 4.32 20.92
C SER A 298 -4.13 5.64 21.47
N ARG A 299 -4.00 6.71 20.71
CA ARG A 299 -4.61 8.02 21.02
C ARG A 299 -6.04 8.09 20.44
N PRO A 300 -6.91 8.96 20.97
CA PRO A 300 -8.27 9.12 20.46
C PRO A 300 -8.31 9.47 18.95
N GLU A 301 -7.33 10.24 18.46
CA GLU A 301 -7.20 10.66 17.06
C GLU A 301 -6.90 9.47 16.14
N GLU A 302 -6.33 8.38 16.68
CA GLU A 302 -5.96 7.17 15.93
C GLU A 302 -7.12 6.16 15.83
N LYS A 303 -8.32 6.50 16.34
CA LYS A 303 -9.48 5.61 16.35
C LYS A 303 -9.75 4.99 14.97
N GLU A 304 -9.82 5.82 13.94
CA GLU A 304 -10.15 5.35 12.59
C GLU A 304 -9.10 4.36 12.06
N THR A 305 -7.81 4.63 12.32
CA THR A 305 -6.69 3.74 11.96
C THR A 305 -6.79 2.41 12.70
N MET A 306 -7.07 2.44 14.02
CA MET A 306 -7.22 1.22 14.82
C MET A 306 -8.44 0.38 14.37
N VAL A 307 -9.56 1.02 14.09
CA VAL A 307 -10.76 0.32 13.60
C VAL A 307 -10.49 -0.33 12.24
N LYS A 308 -9.89 0.39 11.28
CA LYS A 308 -9.53 -0.17 9.97
C LYS A 308 -8.52 -1.32 10.11
N LEU A 309 -7.54 -1.19 11.01
CA LEU A 309 -6.58 -2.25 11.28
C LEU A 309 -7.29 -3.53 11.76
N VAL A 310 -8.19 -3.43 12.74
CA VAL A 310 -8.98 -4.58 13.23
C VAL A 310 -9.80 -5.19 12.09
N MET A 311 -10.46 -4.37 11.27
CA MET A 311 -11.25 -4.86 10.12
C MET A 311 -10.40 -5.64 9.10
N ASN A 312 -9.13 -5.27 8.89
CA ASN A 312 -8.22 -5.99 7.98
C ASN A 312 -7.69 -7.31 8.57
N PHE A 313 -7.93 -7.57 9.84
CA PHE A 313 -7.64 -8.87 10.48
C PHE A 313 -8.84 -9.83 10.46
N LEU A 314 -10.01 -9.35 10.05
CA LEU A 314 -11.26 -10.09 9.95
C LEU A 314 -11.62 -10.42 8.50
#